data_afa8eb213bac35df5cfda6a90fd4bf7a
#
_entry.id   afa8eb213bac35df5cfda6a90fd4bf7a
#
_cell.length_a   1.000
_cell.length_b   1.000
_cell.length_c   1.000
_cell.angle_alpha   90.00
_cell.angle_beta   90.00
_cell.angle_gamma   90.00
#
_symmetry.space_group_name_H-M   'P 1'
#
loop_
_entity.id
_entity.type
_entity.pdbx_description
1 polymer ?
#
loop_
_entity_poly.entity_id
_entity_poly.type
_entity_poly.pdbx_seq_one_letter_code
_entity_poly.pdbx_strand_id
1 'polypeptide(L)'
;MSRDEVARRAALKQIHERYAYWNNVPHRGLMVEGRPAMTRIDPDKVGDFVLVTVRDPLIAYAGDPTAHIGQYLEGAELIGESGMFTSISGTYEGAKITVVSGGSGSSEAELLLYDFMEFSNAHTYLRVGGSGGVGTDVKPGDIVVSSGVVREEGMTRAYVDRAFPATSHYEVVAAMAQAADELGADYHVGVTLSVDSDFAGVGRPGVGGYLQPWNIEMLATYNRAGVLNGDRESAAVVTLAALYGFRGGSVCSVADNVITNAEFSHGAGHAKAIDVALKGCALLDRMDKKRAAAGKKYWLPSMGC
;
A
#
# COMPACT_ATOMS: atom_id res chain seq x y z
N MET A 1 8.62 -13.85 -10.29
CA MET A 1 9.72 -14.63 -9.64
C MET A 1 9.07 -15.81 -8.96
N SER A 2 9.34 -17.06 -9.38
CA SER A 2 8.81 -18.21 -8.67
C SER A 2 9.42 -18.26 -7.27
N ARG A 3 8.57 -18.20 -6.26
CA ARG A 3 9.00 -18.46 -4.89
C ARG A 3 9.49 -19.87 -4.81
N ASP A 4 10.61 -20.09 -4.15
CA ASP A 4 10.99 -21.44 -3.75
C ASP A 4 10.07 -21.88 -2.59
N GLU A 5 8.86 -22.29 -2.95
CA GLU A 5 7.84 -22.78 -2.03
C GLU A 5 8.32 -23.97 -1.23
N VAL A 6 9.20 -24.77 -1.82
CA VAL A 6 9.78 -25.97 -1.19
C VAL A 6 10.72 -25.59 -0.06
N ALA A 7 11.62 -24.61 -0.26
CA ALA A 7 12.54 -24.15 0.77
C ALA A 7 11.80 -23.49 1.93
N ARG A 8 10.77 -22.70 1.64
CA ARG A 8 9.91 -22.09 2.67
C ARG A 8 9.17 -23.14 3.49
N ARG A 9 8.58 -24.15 2.83
CA ARG A 9 7.89 -25.26 3.52
C ARG A 9 8.83 -26.07 4.37
N ALA A 10 10.06 -26.32 3.92
CA ALA A 10 11.05 -27.03 4.71
C ALA A 10 11.50 -26.26 5.97
N ALA A 11 11.71 -24.94 5.84
CA ALA A 11 12.03 -24.09 6.99
C ALA A 11 10.85 -24.00 7.98
N LEU A 12 9.63 -23.85 7.47
CA LEU A 12 8.43 -23.86 8.28
C LEU A 12 8.24 -25.19 9.01
N LYS A 13 8.49 -26.33 8.37
CA LYS A 13 8.35 -27.64 9.00
C LYS A 13 9.17 -27.79 10.29
N GLN A 14 10.42 -27.30 10.29
CA GLN A 14 11.26 -27.33 11.50
C GLN A 14 10.69 -26.50 12.65
N ILE A 15 10.03 -25.39 12.35
CA ILE A 15 9.36 -24.54 13.35
C ILE A 15 8.10 -25.25 13.83
N HIS A 16 7.32 -25.82 12.93
CA HIS A 16 6.02 -26.44 13.22
C HIS A 16 6.12 -27.75 14.01
N GLU A 17 7.17 -28.53 13.84
CA GLU A 17 7.41 -29.74 14.62
C GLU A 17 7.52 -29.44 16.13
N ARG A 18 7.76 -28.17 16.51
CA ARG A 18 7.78 -27.68 17.89
C ARG A 18 6.43 -27.14 18.36
N TYR A 19 5.43 -27.11 17.49
CA TYR A 19 4.15 -26.44 17.76
C TYR A 19 3.04 -27.47 18.00
N ALA A 20 2.57 -27.59 19.26
CA ALA A 20 1.58 -28.58 19.64
C ALA A 20 0.23 -28.48 18.86
N TYR A 21 -0.09 -27.30 18.36
CA TYR A 21 -1.34 -27.03 17.64
C TYR A 21 -1.19 -27.05 16.12
N TRP A 22 -0.05 -27.48 15.59
CA TRP A 22 0.25 -27.45 14.16
C TRP A 22 -0.84 -28.09 13.29
N ASN A 23 -1.37 -29.23 13.71
CA ASN A 23 -2.42 -29.94 12.96
C ASN A 23 -3.79 -29.23 12.98
N ASN A 24 -3.97 -28.26 13.87
CA ASN A 24 -5.21 -27.50 14.03
C ASN A 24 -5.14 -26.12 13.36
N VAL A 25 -3.97 -25.72 12.87
CA VAL A 25 -3.76 -24.44 12.19
C VAL A 25 -3.78 -24.67 10.68
N PRO A 26 -4.56 -23.92 9.91
CA PRO A 26 -4.52 -24.02 8.45
C PRO A 26 -3.12 -23.76 7.93
N HIS A 27 -2.62 -24.67 7.09
CA HIS A 27 -1.30 -24.52 6.48
C HIS A 27 -1.23 -23.40 5.44
N ARG A 28 -2.39 -22.97 4.95
CA ARG A 28 -2.53 -22.01 3.88
C ARG A 28 -3.84 -21.23 4.06
N GLY A 29 -3.81 -20.21 4.90
CA GLY A 29 -4.91 -19.31 5.13
C GLY A 29 -6.28 -19.94 5.41
N LEU A 30 -7.25 -19.12 5.61
CA LEU A 30 -8.63 -19.53 5.81
C LEU A 30 -9.40 -19.50 4.50
N MET A 31 -10.22 -20.53 4.26
CA MET A 31 -11.09 -20.63 3.08
C MET A 31 -12.54 -20.76 3.53
N VAL A 32 -13.44 -20.06 2.85
CA VAL A 32 -14.89 -20.17 3.03
C VAL A 32 -15.52 -20.39 1.65
N GLU A 33 -16.25 -21.49 1.49
CA GLU A 33 -16.90 -21.86 0.23
C GLU A 33 -15.94 -21.83 -0.98
N GLY A 34 -14.73 -22.31 -0.80
CA GLY A 34 -13.72 -22.41 -1.86
C GLY A 34 -13.01 -21.08 -2.23
N ARG A 35 -13.26 -20.00 -1.47
CA ARG A 35 -12.62 -18.70 -1.68
C ARG A 35 -11.86 -18.25 -0.43
N PRO A 36 -10.80 -17.40 -0.57
CA PRO A 36 -10.13 -16.77 0.56
C PRO A 36 -11.13 -16.09 1.49
N ALA A 37 -11.00 -16.33 2.80
CA ALA A 37 -12.07 -16.02 3.75
C ALA A 37 -12.29 -14.52 3.96
N MET A 38 -11.22 -13.73 3.95
CA MET A 38 -11.28 -12.30 4.30
C MET A 38 -11.84 -11.47 3.13
N THR A 39 -11.33 -11.70 1.93
CA THR A 39 -11.64 -10.89 0.74
C THR A 39 -12.69 -11.52 -0.18
N ARG A 40 -12.87 -12.83 -0.12
CA ARG A 40 -13.76 -13.60 -0.99
C ARG A 40 -13.41 -13.47 -2.49
N ILE A 41 -12.17 -13.10 -2.80
CA ILE A 41 -11.71 -12.93 -4.18
C ILE A 41 -11.79 -14.24 -4.98
N ASP A 42 -11.93 -14.09 -6.29
CA ASP A 42 -11.60 -15.11 -7.27
C ASP A 42 -10.11 -14.97 -7.63
N PRO A 43 -9.23 -15.85 -7.15
CA PRO A 43 -7.78 -15.69 -7.33
C PRO A 43 -7.32 -15.68 -8.78
N ASP A 44 -8.05 -16.37 -9.67
CA ASP A 44 -7.69 -16.47 -11.09
C ASP A 44 -7.99 -15.19 -11.88
N LYS A 45 -8.80 -14.29 -11.29
CA LYS A 45 -9.17 -13.01 -11.87
C LYS A 45 -8.36 -11.83 -11.34
N VAL A 46 -7.47 -12.07 -10.39
CA VAL A 46 -6.61 -11.02 -9.83
C VAL A 46 -5.55 -10.60 -10.86
N GLY A 47 -5.41 -9.29 -11.05
CA GLY A 47 -4.41 -8.70 -11.93
C GLY A 47 -2.99 -8.76 -11.36
N ASP A 48 -2.02 -8.37 -12.18
CA ASP A 48 -0.59 -8.37 -11.82
C ASP A 48 -0.24 -7.31 -10.76
N PHE A 49 -1.04 -6.23 -10.71
CA PHE A 49 -0.91 -5.09 -9.81
C PHE A 49 -2.13 -4.99 -8.91
N VAL A 50 -1.93 -4.91 -7.60
CA VAL A 50 -2.98 -4.73 -6.61
C VAL A 50 -2.88 -3.34 -5.98
N LEU A 51 -3.89 -2.50 -6.23
CA LEU A 51 -4.05 -1.21 -5.58
C LEU A 51 -4.86 -1.38 -4.29
N VAL A 52 -4.23 -1.07 -3.18
CA VAL A 52 -4.83 -1.12 -1.83
C VAL A 52 -5.31 0.27 -1.46
N THR A 53 -6.62 0.43 -1.33
CA THR A 53 -7.26 1.68 -0.87
C THR A 53 -8.14 1.41 0.33
N VAL A 54 -8.54 2.45 1.03
CA VAL A 54 -9.41 2.33 2.22
C VAL A 54 -10.72 3.06 2.00
N ARG A 55 -11.76 2.63 2.70
CA ARG A 55 -13.04 3.33 2.77
C ARG A 55 -12.89 4.51 3.72
N ASP A 56 -12.37 5.61 3.18
CA ASP A 56 -12.10 6.81 3.95
C ASP A 56 -13.25 7.82 3.77
N PRO A 57 -13.96 8.22 4.84
CA PRO A 57 -15.01 9.21 4.73
C PRO A 57 -14.50 10.62 4.39
N LEU A 58 -13.19 10.84 4.46
CA LEU A 58 -12.54 12.12 4.18
C LEU A 58 -12.17 12.32 2.71
N ILE A 59 -12.46 11.35 1.84
CA ILE A 59 -12.24 11.47 0.38
C ILE A 59 -13.42 12.19 -0.30
N ALA A 60 -13.13 12.88 -1.39
CA ALA A 60 -14.08 13.80 -2.04
C ALA A 60 -15.17 13.13 -2.88
N TYR A 61 -15.20 11.80 -2.99
CA TYR A 61 -16.23 11.08 -3.75
C TYR A 61 -17.11 10.23 -2.84
N ALA A 62 -18.36 10.07 -3.24
CA ALA A 62 -19.31 9.22 -2.53
C ALA A 62 -19.17 7.75 -2.97
N GLY A 63 -19.39 6.83 -2.04
CA GLY A 63 -19.47 5.40 -2.31
C GLY A 63 -18.16 4.64 -2.08
N ASP A 64 -18.11 3.42 -2.62
CA ASP A 64 -16.96 2.54 -2.46
C ASP A 64 -15.80 2.97 -3.37
N PRO A 65 -14.58 3.11 -2.84
CA PRO A 65 -13.40 3.48 -3.62
C PRO A 65 -13.11 2.55 -4.79
N THR A 66 -13.40 1.24 -4.67
CA THR A 66 -13.20 0.30 -5.78
C THR A 66 -14.11 0.59 -6.95
N ALA A 67 -15.37 0.96 -6.70
CA ALA A 67 -16.31 1.36 -7.75
C ALA A 67 -15.85 2.67 -8.40
N HIS A 68 -15.36 3.62 -7.62
CA HIS A 68 -14.83 4.88 -8.14
C HIS A 68 -13.60 4.67 -9.02
N ILE A 69 -12.60 3.90 -8.57
CA ILE A 69 -11.38 3.64 -9.34
C ILE A 69 -11.68 2.68 -10.50
N GLY A 70 -12.58 1.72 -10.29
CA GLY A 70 -12.98 0.73 -11.29
C GLY A 70 -13.55 1.33 -12.57
N GLN A 71 -14.15 2.54 -12.53
CA GLN A 71 -14.65 3.21 -13.75
C GLN A 71 -13.54 3.63 -14.71
N TYR A 72 -12.28 3.70 -14.27
CA TYR A 72 -11.12 3.96 -15.13
C TYR A 72 -10.54 2.69 -15.75
N LEU A 73 -11.02 1.51 -15.34
CA LEU A 73 -10.53 0.22 -15.82
C LEU A 73 -11.40 -0.30 -16.95
N GLU A 74 -10.78 -0.68 -18.05
CA GLU A 74 -11.44 -1.39 -19.14
C GLU A 74 -11.82 -2.80 -18.70
N GLY A 75 -13.06 -3.23 -18.98
CA GLY A 75 -13.56 -4.53 -18.60
C GLY A 75 -13.64 -4.77 -17.10
N ALA A 76 -13.90 -3.72 -16.33
CA ALA A 76 -13.99 -3.81 -14.86
C ALA A 76 -15.00 -4.85 -14.41
N GLU A 77 -14.58 -5.77 -13.55
CA GLU A 77 -15.38 -6.87 -13.02
C GLU A 77 -15.23 -6.97 -11.50
N LEU A 78 -16.33 -7.15 -10.78
CA LEU A 78 -16.33 -7.48 -9.36
C LEU A 78 -15.81 -8.91 -9.19
N ILE A 79 -14.68 -9.07 -8.52
CA ILE A 79 -14.03 -10.38 -8.33
C ILE A 79 -14.08 -10.90 -6.90
N GLY A 80 -14.47 -10.06 -5.95
CA GLY A 80 -14.60 -10.44 -4.55
C GLY A 80 -15.36 -9.39 -3.75
N GLU A 81 -16.22 -9.86 -2.87
CA GLU A 81 -16.96 -9.02 -1.93
C GLU A 81 -17.15 -9.76 -0.62
N SER A 82 -16.82 -9.08 0.46
CA SER A 82 -17.06 -9.53 1.84
C SER A 82 -17.62 -8.38 2.67
N GLY A 83 -17.94 -8.61 3.92
CA GLY A 83 -18.38 -7.54 4.82
C GLY A 83 -17.33 -6.44 5.04
N MET A 84 -16.05 -6.76 4.80
CA MET A 84 -14.92 -5.84 5.02
C MET A 84 -14.35 -5.30 3.72
N PHE A 85 -14.27 -6.10 2.67
CA PHE A 85 -13.51 -5.80 1.47
C PHE A 85 -14.34 -5.93 0.19
N THR A 86 -14.08 -5.05 -0.77
CA THR A 86 -14.61 -5.13 -2.14
C THR A 86 -13.43 -5.10 -3.09
N SER A 87 -13.45 -5.96 -4.12
CA SER A 87 -12.35 -6.08 -5.08
C SER A 87 -12.86 -6.10 -6.51
N ILE A 88 -12.32 -5.22 -7.36
CA ILE A 88 -12.64 -5.10 -8.79
C ILE A 88 -11.35 -5.25 -9.59
N SER A 89 -11.39 -6.04 -10.65
CA SER A 89 -10.27 -6.21 -11.59
C SER A 89 -10.64 -5.69 -12.98
N GLY A 90 -9.65 -5.19 -13.70
CA GLY A 90 -9.76 -4.75 -15.09
C GLY A 90 -8.41 -4.40 -15.66
N THR A 91 -8.37 -3.65 -16.77
CA THR A 91 -7.14 -3.21 -17.39
C THR A 91 -7.07 -1.69 -17.50
N TYR A 92 -5.86 -1.15 -17.41
CA TYR A 92 -5.58 0.26 -17.66
C TYR A 92 -4.33 0.39 -18.54
N GLU A 93 -4.46 0.95 -19.73
CA GLU A 93 -3.37 1.00 -20.73
C GLU A 93 -2.66 -0.38 -20.93
N GLY A 94 -3.43 -1.47 -20.86
CA GLY A 94 -2.93 -2.83 -21.02
C GLY A 94 -2.31 -3.49 -19.78
N ALA A 95 -2.17 -2.78 -18.67
CA ALA A 95 -1.78 -3.35 -17.38
C ALA A 95 -3.00 -3.98 -16.67
N LYS A 96 -2.87 -5.20 -16.16
CA LYS A 96 -3.92 -5.88 -15.41
C LYS A 96 -3.90 -5.43 -13.95
N ILE A 97 -4.92 -4.71 -13.54
CA ILE A 97 -5.01 -4.07 -12.22
C ILE A 97 -6.19 -4.61 -11.44
N THR A 98 -5.97 -4.94 -10.19
CA THR A 98 -7.02 -5.16 -9.19
C THR A 98 -7.01 -4.03 -8.18
N VAL A 99 -8.16 -3.47 -7.90
CA VAL A 99 -8.36 -2.51 -6.83
C VAL A 99 -9.10 -3.19 -5.70
N VAL A 100 -8.59 -3.08 -4.49
CA VAL A 100 -9.27 -3.56 -3.27
C VAL A 100 -9.48 -2.41 -2.31
N SER A 101 -10.71 -2.24 -1.83
CA SER A 101 -11.03 -1.32 -0.74
C SER A 101 -11.45 -2.06 0.52
N GLY A 102 -11.18 -1.48 1.65
CA GLY A 102 -11.53 -2.08 2.93
C GLY A 102 -11.50 -1.08 4.07
N GLY A 103 -11.38 -1.59 5.27
CA GLY A 103 -11.15 -0.79 6.46
C GLY A 103 -9.77 -0.14 6.46
N SER A 104 -9.49 0.68 7.44
CA SER A 104 -8.24 1.43 7.50
C SER A 104 -7.31 0.94 8.61
N GLY A 105 -6.01 1.15 8.38
CA GLY A 105 -4.96 0.75 9.29
C GLY A 105 -4.23 -0.53 8.88
N SER A 106 -3.01 -0.66 9.37
CA SER A 106 -2.11 -1.77 9.04
C SER A 106 -2.70 -3.15 9.36
N SER A 107 -3.48 -3.27 10.43
CA SER A 107 -4.08 -4.55 10.83
C SER A 107 -5.16 -5.05 9.87
N GLU A 108 -5.96 -4.15 9.30
CA GLU A 108 -6.95 -4.55 8.29
C GLU A 108 -6.29 -4.74 6.91
N ALA A 109 -5.28 -3.93 6.59
CA ALA A 109 -4.48 -4.12 5.39
C ALA A 109 -3.78 -5.50 5.37
N GLU A 110 -3.35 -6.02 6.52
CA GLU A 110 -2.80 -7.37 6.65
C GLU A 110 -3.76 -8.43 6.11
N LEU A 111 -5.04 -8.37 6.49
CA LEU A 111 -6.03 -9.37 6.15
C LEU A 111 -6.21 -9.52 4.63
N LEU A 112 -6.34 -8.39 3.94
CA LEU A 112 -6.43 -8.41 2.48
C LEU A 112 -5.11 -8.81 1.82
N LEU A 113 -3.97 -8.27 2.30
CA LEU A 113 -2.66 -8.57 1.74
C LEU A 113 -2.33 -10.06 1.84
N TYR A 114 -2.70 -10.69 2.96
CA TYR A 114 -2.53 -12.13 3.14
C TYR A 114 -3.25 -12.90 2.04
N ASP A 115 -4.55 -12.65 1.85
CA ASP A 115 -5.34 -13.36 0.84
C ASP A 115 -4.78 -13.16 -0.58
N PHE A 116 -4.46 -11.93 -0.96
CA PHE A 116 -3.92 -11.64 -2.29
C PHE A 116 -2.53 -12.26 -2.49
N MET A 117 -1.63 -12.13 -1.52
CA MET A 117 -0.26 -12.63 -1.61
C MET A 117 -0.17 -14.16 -1.57
N GLU A 118 -1.07 -14.81 -0.82
CA GLU A 118 -1.06 -16.27 -0.67
C GLU A 118 -1.78 -16.98 -1.82
N PHE A 119 -2.89 -16.42 -2.30
CA PHE A 119 -3.78 -17.14 -3.20
C PHE A 119 -3.74 -16.70 -4.65
N SER A 120 -3.20 -15.51 -4.99
CA SER A 120 -3.15 -15.00 -6.36
C SER A 120 -1.74 -14.98 -6.95
N ASN A 121 -1.65 -14.65 -8.24
CA ASN A 121 -0.39 -14.47 -8.95
C ASN A 121 0.08 -13.01 -8.99
N ALA A 122 -0.60 -12.08 -8.32
CA ALA A 122 -0.18 -10.69 -8.23
C ALA A 122 1.23 -10.58 -7.65
N HIS A 123 2.02 -9.66 -8.19
CA HIS A 123 3.41 -9.50 -7.78
C HIS A 123 3.79 -8.07 -7.39
N THR A 124 2.84 -7.13 -7.48
CA THR A 124 3.05 -5.72 -7.12
C THR A 124 1.87 -5.21 -6.32
N TYR A 125 2.15 -4.61 -5.17
CA TYR A 125 1.17 -4.10 -4.22
C TYR A 125 1.43 -2.63 -3.95
N LEU A 126 0.45 -1.78 -4.17
CA LEU A 126 0.57 -0.34 -4.06
C LEU A 126 -0.53 0.24 -3.17
N ARG A 127 -0.15 0.90 -2.10
CA ARG A 127 -1.09 1.72 -1.31
C ARG A 127 -1.44 2.98 -2.09
N VAL A 128 -2.72 3.27 -2.21
CA VAL A 128 -3.25 4.50 -2.82
C VAL A 128 -4.27 5.13 -1.88
N GLY A 129 -4.08 6.38 -1.51
CA GLY A 129 -5.04 7.04 -0.61
C GLY A 129 -4.64 8.42 -0.12
N GLY A 130 -5.26 8.84 0.97
CA GLY A 130 -4.97 10.08 1.66
C GLY A 130 -3.88 9.94 2.73
N SER A 131 -3.28 11.06 3.11
CA SER A 131 -2.29 11.19 4.18
C SER A 131 -2.31 12.60 4.78
N GLY A 132 -1.64 12.79 5.91
CA GLY A 132 -1.35 14.11 6.48
C GLY A 132 0.11 14.51 6.24
N GLY A 133 0.37 15.80 5.98
CA GLY A 133 1.73 16.33 5.80
C GLY A 133 2.51 16.38 7.11
N VAL A 134 3.79 16.04 7.03
CA VAL A 134 4.78 16.14 8.13
C VAL A 134 6.01 16.95 7.68
N GLY A 135 6.33 16.93 6.38
CA GLY A 135 7.41 17.73 5.80
C GLY A 135 7.05 19.21 5.69
N THR A 136 7.98 20.10 5.95
CA THR A 136 7.75 21.57 5.94
C THR A 136 7.30 22.10 4.57
N ASP A 137 7.80 21.47 3.48
CA ASP A 137 7.53 21.90 2.10
C ASP A 137 6.33 21.18 1.47
N VAL A 138 5.70 20.25 2.20
CA VAL A 138 4.57 19.45 1.74
C VAL A 138 3.26 20.19 2.02
N LYS A 139 2.42 20.33 1.01
CA LYS A 139 1.15 21.10 1.08
C LYS A 139 -0.06 20.22 0.82
N PRO A 140 -1.24 20.62 1.30
CA PRO A 140 -2.50 19.98 0.88
C PRO A 140 -2.64 19.99 -0.66
N GLY A 141 -2.93 18.85 -1.23
CA GLY A 141 -3.00 18.62 -2.68
C GLY A 141 -1.77 17.97 -3.28
N ASP A 142 -0.62 18.07 -2.63
CA ASP A 142 0.61 17.41 -3.11
C ASP A 142 0.50 15.89 -3.04
N ILE A 143 1.30 15.22 -3.87
CA ILE A 143 1.42 13.77 -3.93
C ILE A 143 2.74 13.35 -3.29
N VAL A 144 2.71 12.34 -2.43
CA VAL A 144 3.92 11.72 -1.89
C VAL A 144 4.06 10.31 -2.43
N VAL A 145 5.18 10.06 -3.12
CA VAL A 145 5.64 8.73 -3.53
C VAL A 145 6.60 8.23 -2.46
N SER A 146 6.22 7.20 -1.73
CA SER A 146 7.03 6.70 -0.61
C SER A 146 8.22 5.89 -1.11
N SER A 147 9.45 6.35 -0.81
CA SER A 147 10.69 5.59 -1.04
C SER A 147 10.98 4.59 0.09
N GLY A 148 10.42 4.83 1.26
CA GLY A 148 10.48 3.98 2.43
C GLY A 148 9.47 4.44 3.47
N VAL A 149 9.26 3.61 4.51
CA VAL A 149 8.25 3.86 5.53
C VAL A 149 8.82 3.67 6.93
N VAL A 150 8.57 4.64 7.80
CA VAL A 150 8.81 4.52 9.25
C VAL A 150 7.65 3.71 9.86
N ARG A 151 7.99 2.61 10.54
CA ARG A 151 7.04 1.64 11.09
C ARG A 151 6.73 1.96 12.56
N GLU A 152 5.86 2.94 12.82
CA GLU A 152 5.36 3.25 14.16
C GLU A 152 3.99 2.62 14.46
N GLU A 153 3.54 1.74 13.60
CA GLU A 153 2.38 0.87 13.79
C GLU A 153 2.76 -0.48 14.44
N GLY A 154 1.78 -1.22 14.93
CA GLY A 154 2.01 -2.45 15.69
C GLY A 154 2.01 -3.72 14.86
N MET A 155 1.29 -3.78 13.75
CA MET A 155 1.03 -5.03 13.01
C MET A 155 2.30 -5.63 12.40
N THR A 156 3.12 -4.85 11.72
CA THR A 156 4.33 -5.38 11.08
C THR A 156 5.39 -5.87 12.06
N ARG A 157 5.31 -5.48 13.33
CA ARG A 157 6.17 -6.01 14.40
C ARG A 157 5.89 -7.49 14.71
N ALA A 158 4.69 -7.97 14.41
CA ALA A 158 4.36 -9.39 14.52
C ALA A 158 5.10 -10.26 13.47
N TYR A 159 5.52 -9.65 12.36
CA TYR A 159 6.19 -10.34 11.25
C TYR A 159 7.71 -10.23 11.30
N VAL A 160 8.23 -9.07 11.70
CA VAL A 160 9.67 -8.81 11.65
C VAL A 160 10.06 -7.73 12.67
N ASP A 161 11.31 -7.79 13.12
CA ASP A 161 11.87 -6.81 14.06
C ASP A 161 11.71 -5.36 13.55
N ARG A 162 11.58 -4.42 14.50
CA ARG A 162 11.42 -2.99 14.19
C ARG A 162 12.56 -2.42 13.34
N ALA A 163 13.76 -2.96 13.49
CA ALA A 163 14.94 -2.52 12.72
C ALA A 163 14.91 -2.97 11.25
N PHE A 164 14.00 -3.88 10.85
CA PHE A 164 13.87 -4.26 9.45
C PHE A 164 13.41 -3.05 8.61
N PRO A 165 14.15 -2.69 7.55
CA PRO A 165 13.83 -1.52 6.75
C PRO A 165 12.59 -1.76 5.86
N ALA A 166 11.56 -0.95 6.02
CA ALA A 166 10.41 -0.92 5.12
C ALA A 166 10.73 -0.03 3.91
N THR A 167 11.40 -0.60 2.90
CA THR A 167 11.78 0.10 1.68
C THR A 167 10.83 -0.23 0.55
N SER A 168 10.34 0.79 -0.15
CA SER A 168 9.59 0.59 -1.40
C SER A 168 10.50 0.01 -2.48
N HIS A 169 9.93 -0.79 -3.37
CA HIS A 169 10.70 -1.33 -4.49
C HIS A 169 11.10 -0.20 -5.46
N TYR A 170 12.37 -0.12 -5.84
CA TYR A 170 12.90 1.01 -6.63
C TYR A 170 12.18 1.19 -7.98
N GLU A 171 11.75 0.11 -8.63
CA GLU A 171 10.99 0.18 -9.88
C GLU A 171 9.62 0.84 -9.65
N VAL A 172 8.97 0.54 -8.51
CA VAL A 172 7.69 1.18 -8.14
C VAL A 172 7.90 2.67 -7.90
N VAL A 173 8.93 3.05 -7.13
CA VAL A 173 9.23 4.46 -6.88
C VAL A 173 9.50 5.20 -8.19
N ALA A 174 10.32 4.63 -9.07
CA ALA A 174 10.65 5.24 -10.36
C ALA A 174 9.42 5.43 -11.25
N ALA A 175 8.56 4.39 -11.37
CA ALA A 175 7.36 4.45 -12.19
C ALA A 175 6.33 5.44 -11.64
N MET A 176 6.14 5.50 -10.32
CA MET A 176 5.19 6.43 -9.71
C MET A 176 5.69 7.88 -9.80
N ALA A 177 6.98 8.13 -9.59
CA ALA A 177 7.56 9.46 -9.76
C ALA A 177 7.45 9.94 -11.22
N GLN A 178 7.75 9.08 -12.18
CA GLN A 178 7.58 9.40 -13.60
C GLN A 178 6.10 9.66 -13.95
N ALA A 179 5.18 8.86 -13.44
CA ALA A 179 3.75 9.08 -13.65
C ALA A 179 3.29 10.43 -13.09
N ALA A 180 3.78 10.81 -11.89
CA ALA A 180 3.46 12.09 -11.27
C ALA A 180 3.98 13.26 -12.12
N ASP A 181 5.20 13.17 -12.61
CA ASP A 181 5.82 14.17 -13.48
C ASP A 181 5.06 14.32 -14.83
N GLU A 182 4.79 13.19 -15.51
CA GLU A 182 4.04 13.18 -16.77
C GLU A 182 2.62 13.74 -16.64
N LEU A 183 2.00 13.60 -15.47
CA LEU A 183 0.66 14.11 -15.16
C LEU A 183 0.68 15.56 -14.61
N GLY A 184 1.84 16.19 -14.51
CA GLY A 184 2.00 17.54 -13.99
C GLY A 184 1.51 17.68 -12.55
N ALA A 185 1.72 16.67 -11.71
CA ALA A 185 1.39 16.73 -10.29
C ALA A 185 2.48 17.49 -9.52
N ASP A 186 2.08 18.24 -8.50
CA ASP A 186 3.03 18.66 -7.46
C ASP A 186 3.33 17.43 -6.59
N TYR A 187 4.56 16.93 -6.61
CA TYR A 187 4.90 15.68 -5.94
C TYR A 187 6.25 15.70 -5.24
N HIS A 188 6.37 14.82 -4.27
CA HIS A 188 7.58 14.57 -3.50
C HIS A 188 7.91 13.08 -3.51
N VAL A 189 9.19 12.74 -3.45
CA VAL A 189 9.67 11.36 -3.28
C VAL A 189 10.46 11.29 -1.98
N GLY A 190 10.01 10.48 -1.03
CA GLY A 190 10.69 10.39 0.27
C GLY A 190 10.02 9.44 1.26
N VAL A 191 10.28 9.65 2.52
CA VAL A 191 9.86 8.74 3.59
C VAL A 191 8.47 9.11 4.12
N THR A 192 7.62 8.08 4.28
CA THR A 192 6.30 8.16 4.92
C THR A 192 6.37 7.61 6.34
N LEU A 193 5.58 8.16 7.26
CA LEU A 193 5.37 7.63 8.60
C LEU A 193 4.05 6.86 8.64
N SER A 194 4.04 5.58 9.04
CA SER A 194 2.80 4.87 9.32
C SER A 194 2.58 4.68 10.81
N VAL A 195 1.39 5.07 11.29
CA VAL A 195 0.97 5.01 12.69
C VAL A 195 -0.40 4.35 12.82
N ASP A 196 -0.76 3.92 14.04
CA ASP A 196 -2.09 3.31 14.29
C ASP A 196 -3.17 4.34 14.68
N SER A 197 -2.79 5.57 15.02
CA SER A 197 -3.72 6.57 15.55
C SER A 197 -3.78 7.83 14.70
N ASP A 198 -4.98 8.19 14.23
CA ASP A 198 -5.25 9.44 13.49
C ASP A 198 -5.33 10.69 14.38
N PHE A 199 -5.29 10.54 15.69
CA PHE A 199 -5.33 11.64 16.66
C PHE A 199 -4.01 11.76 17.41
N ALA A 200 -3.89 11.18 18.58
CA ALA A 200 -2.70 11.33 19.40
C ALA A 200 -1.41 10.86 18.72
N GLY A 201 -1.47 9.81 17.90
CA GLY A 201 -0.33 9.28 17.12
C GLY A 201 0.21 10.25 16.05
N VAL A 202 -0.57 11.24 15.66
CA VAL A 202 -0.16 12.29 14.71
C VAL A 202 -0.27 13.70 15.33
N GLY A 203 -0.13 13.81 16.65
CA GLY A 203 -0.09 15.08 17.37
C GLY A 203 -1.41 15.84 17.42
N ARG A 204 -2.53 15.24 17.00
CA ARG A 204 -3.86 15.82 17.13
C ARG A 204 -4.44 15.49 18.51
N PRO A 205 -5.07 16.44 19.20
CA PRO A 205 -5.67 16.17 20.50
C PRO A 205 -6.75 15.10 20.44
N GLY A 206 -6.72 14.20 21.41
CA GLY A 206 -7.81 13.25 21.67
C GLY A 206 -8.98 13.93 22.38
N VAL A 207 -9.93 13.12 22.87
CA VAL A 207 -11.13 13.59 23.58
C VAL A 207 -10.74 14.47 24.76
N GLY A 208 -11.42 15.61 24.91
CA GLY A 208 -11.16 16.58 25.98
C GLY A 208 -9.80 17.28 25.89
N GLY A 209 -9.17 17.27 24.73
CA GLY A 209 -7.84 17.87 24.53
C GLY A 209 -6.68 17.02 25.01
N TYR A 210 -6.91 15.73 25.27
CA TYR A 210 -5.85 14.81 25.72
C TYR A 210 -4.74 14.69 24.69
N LEU A 211 -3.51 15.00 25.12
CA LEU A 211 -2.30 14.85 24.34
C LEU A 211 -1.10 14.72 25.27
N GLN A 212 -0.18 13.86 24.96
CA GLN A 212 1.07 13.73 25.71
C GLN A 212 2.20 14.49 25.01
N PRO A 213 3.20 15.01 25.75
CA PRO A 213 4.33 15.74 25.15
C PRO A 213 5.04 14.96 24.04
N TRP A 214 5.27 13.66 24.22
CA TRP A 214 5.95 12.82 23.21
C TRP A 214 5.18 12.71 21.88
N ASN A 215 3.86 12.88 21.86
CA ASN A 215 3.09 12.87 20.62
C ASN A 215 3.50 14.04 19.71
N ILE A 216 3.74 15.21 20.29
CA ILE A 216 4.22 16.40 19.56
C ILE A 216 5.69 16.25 19.23
N GLU A 217 6.51 15.81 20.20
CA GLU A 217 7.95 15.62 20.02
C GLU A 217 8.27 14.60 18.92
N MET A 218 7.46 13.55 18.80
CA MET A 218 7.59 12.53 17.76
C MET A 218 7.47 13.17 16.37
N LEU A 219 6.42 13.95 16.12
CA LEU A 219 6.23 14.62 14.84
C LEU A 219 7.36 15.61 14.53
N ALA A 220 7.78 16.40 15.50
CA ALA A 220 8.91 17.31 15.35
C ALA A 220 10.21 16.55 15.04
N THR A 221 10.38 15.36 15.61
CA THR A 221 11.51 14.47 15.33
C THR A 221 11.49 13.95 13.90
N TYR A 222 10.35 13.44 13.44
CA TYR A 222 10.20 12.93 12.07
C TYR A 222 10.27 14.04 11.02
N ASN A 223 9.75 15.23 11.30
CA ASN A 223 9.94 16.39 10.43
C ASN A 223 11.43 16.71 10.26
N ARG A 224 12.19 16.81 11.36
CA ARG A 224 13.65 17.02 11.30
C ARG A 224 14.40 15.88 10.60
N ALA A 225 13.89 14.66 10.63
CA ALA A 225 14.44 13.53 9.92
C ALA A 225 14.07 13.49 8.43
N GLY A 226 13.29 14.46 7.94
CA GLY A 226 12.93 14.58 6.54
C GLY A 226 11.75 13.67 6.12
N VAL A 227 10.93 13.22 7.08
CA VAL A 227 9.68 12.51 6.77
C VAL A 227 8.69 13.48 6.14
N LEU A 228 8.05 13.07 5.06
CA LEU A 228 7.20 13.94 4.24
C LEU A 228 5.73 13.93 4.65
N ASN A 229 5.18 12.76 4.91
CA ASN A 229 3.76 12.58 5.23
C ASN A 229 3.54 11.43 6.20
N GLY A 230 2.30 11.28 6.68
CA GLY A 230 1.90 10.17 7.55
C GLY A 230 0.60 9.54 7.11
N ASP A 231 0.54 8.20 7.18
CA ASP A 231 -0.65 7.39 6.93
C ASP A 231 -0.76 6.23 7.93
N ARG A 232 -1.58 5.23 7.63
CA ARG A 232 -1.80 4.07 8.51
C ARG A 232 -1.50 2.72 7.86
N GLU A 233 -1.34 2.64 6.54
CA GLU A 233 -1.31 1.38 5.79
C GLU A 233 0.00 1.14 5.01
N SER A 234 0.74 2.19 4.68
CA SER A 234 1.94 2.06 3.84
C SER A 234 2.98 1.10 4.44
N ALA A 235 3.12 1.08 5.79
CA ALA A 235 4.03 0.15 6.45
C ALA A 235 3.63 -1.31 6.19
N ALA A 236 2.34 -1.65 6.27
CA ALA A 236 1.85 -2.98 5.99
C ALA A 236 2.16 -3.41 4.56
N VAL A 237 1.77 -2.59 3.57
CA VAL A 237 1.95 -2.90 2.15
C VAL A 237 3.42 -3.08 1.81
N VAL A 238 4.27 -2.13 2.19
CA VAL A 238 5.70 -2.13 1.84
C VAL A 238 6.45 -3.25 2.56
N THR A 239 6.19 -3.45 3.86
CA THR A 239 6.89 -4.46 4.66
C THR A 239 6.53 -5.87 4.23
N LEU A 240 5.24 -6.20 4.11
CA LEU A 240 4.82 -7.54 3.73
C LEU A 240 5.23 -7.88 2.30
N ALA A 241 5.13 -6.93 1.36
CA ALA A 241 5.62 -7.13 0.01
C ALA A 241 7.13 -7.46 0.01
N ALA A 242 7.95 -6.70 0.74
CA ALA A 242 9.39 -6.95 0.84
C ALA A 242 9.71 -8.32 1.48
N LEU A 243 9.03 -8.67 2.58
CA LEU A 243 9.24 -9.96 3.26
C LEU A 243 8.93 -11.17 2.36
N TYR A 244 7.91 -11.03 1.52
CA TYR A 244 7.45 -12.12 0.67
C TYR A 244 8.01 -12.08 -0.76
N GLY A 245 8.94 -11.14 -1.05
CA GLY A 245 9.63 -11.03 -2.33
C GLY A 245 8.74 -10.49 -3.46
N PHE A 246 7.74 -9.68 -3.11
CA PHE A 246 6.93 -8.90 -4.02
C PHE A 246 7.45 -7.46 -4.12
N ARG A 247 6.94 -6.71 -5.08
CA ARG A 247 7.17 -5.27 -5.14
C ARG A 247 6.10 -4.56 -4.30
N GLY A 248 6.51 -3.68 -3.42
CA GLY A 248 5.65 -2.83 -2.61
C GLY A 248 5.94 -1.35 -2.83
N GLY A 249 4.92 -0.51 -2.65
CA GLY A 249 5.05 0.93 -2.68
C GLY A 249 3.82 1.65 -2.16
N SER A 250 3.87 2.97 -2.14
CA SER A 250 2.75 3.83 -1.72
C SER A 250 2.77 5.15 -2.47
N VAL A 251 1.58 5.60 -2.85
CA VAL A 251 1.29 6.93 -3.42
C VAL A 251 0.11 7.50 -2.67
N CYS A 252 0.34 8.58 -1.92
CA CYS A 252 -0.71 9.23 -1.14
C CYS A 252 -0.79 10.72 -1.46
N SER A 253 -2.03 11.23 -1.52
CA SER A 253 -2.27 12.68 -1.49
C SER A 253 -2.18 13.21 -0.07
N VAL A 254 -1.88 14.48 0.06
CA VAL A 254 -1.81 15.18 1.35
C VAL A 254 -3.06 16.01 1.56
N ALA A 255 -3.75 15.83 2.68
CA ALA A 255 -5.00 16.53 2.99
C ALA A 255 -4.82 17.72 3.93
N ASP A 256 -3.82 17.69 4.78
CA ASP A 256 -3.47 18.75 5.75
C ASP A 256 -1.96 18.72 6.05
N ASN A 257 -1.47 19.63 6.88
CA ASN A 257 -0.11 19.53 7.39
C ASN A 257 -0.04 20.07 8.82
N VAL A 258 0.16 19.15 9.76
CA VAL A 258 0.19 19.49 11.21
C VAL A 258 1.44 20.28 11.64
N ILE A 259 2.52 20.22 10.87
CA ILE A 259 3.77 20.98 11.16
C ILE A 259 3.64 22.42 10.72
N THR A 260 3.08 22.68 9.55
CA THR A 260 2.93 24.03 8.99
C THR A 260 1.60 24.67 9.38
N ASN A 261 0.73 23.93 10.08
CA ASN A 261 -0.64 24.32 10.41
C ASN A 261 -1.49 24.61 9.16
N ALA A 262 -1.21 23.92 8.04
CA ALA A 262 -2.07 23.99 6.87
C ALA A 262 -3.37 23.23 7.15
N GLU A 263 -4.49 23.93 6.90
CA GLU A 263 -5.82 23.41 7.18
C GLU A 263 -6.16 22.16 6.35
N PHE A 264 -7.02 21.33 6.93
CA PHE A 264 -7.56 20.16 6.25
C PHE A 264 -8.36 20.56 5.01
N SER A 265 -8.02 19.99 3.89
CA SER A 265 -8.70 20.16 2.61
C SER A 265 -9.29 18.83 2.15
N HIS A 266 -10.61 18.71 2.21
CA HIS A 266 -11.35 17.49 1.92
C HIS A 266 -11.05 16.98 0.50
N GLY A 267 -10.51 15.78 0.39
CA GLY A 267 -10.19 15.12 -0.88
C GLY A 267 -9.06 15.76 -1.70
N ALA A 268 -8.30 16.70 -1.13
CA ALA A 268 -7.21 17.38 -1.82
C ALA A 268 -6.23 16.37 -2.43
N GLY A 269 -5.97 16.49 -3.73
CA GLY A 269 -5.03 15.64 -4.47
C GLY A 269 -5.44 14.17 -4.66
N HIS A 270 -6.54 13.71 -4.04
CA HIS A 270 -6.85 12.27 -4.03
C HIS A 270 -7.10 11.69 -5.43
N ALA A 271 -7.85 12.39 -6.28
CA ALA A 271 -8.04 11.98 -7.68
C ALA A 271 -6.70 11.91 -8.42
N LYS A 272 -5.81 12.87 -8.19
CA LYS A 272 -4.47 12.88 -8.78
C LYS A 272 -3.61 11.71 -8.28
N ALA A 273 -3.70 11.32 -7.01
CA ALA A 273 -3.01 10.12 -6.49
C ALA A 273 -3.49 8.84 -7.20
N ILE A 274 -4.78 8.73 -7.47
CA ILE A 274 -5.36 7.62 -8.25
C ILE A 274 -4.81 7.62 -9.68
N ASP A 275 -4.82 8.76 -10.37
CA ASP A 275 -4.27 8.89 -11.73
C ASP A 275 -2.79 8.47 -11.77
N VAL A 276 -1.99 8.94 -10.79
CA VAL A 276 -0.57 8.58 -10.67
C VAL A 276 -0.39 7.09 -10.46
N ALA A 277 -1.22 6.47 -9.61
CA ALA A 277 -1.14 5.04 -9.34
C ALA A 277 -1.49 4.19 -10.58
N LEU A 278 -2.57 4.53 -11.29
CA LEU A 278 -2.99 3.83 -12.51
C LEU A 278 -1.94 3.97 -13.61
N LYS A 279 -1.51 5.19 -13.89
CA LYS A 279 -0.45 5.48 -14.87
C LYS A 279 0.87 4.81 -14.51
N GLY A 280 1.24 4.84 -13.23
CA GLY A 280 2.45 4.19 -12.70
C GLY A 280 2.41 2.67 -12.87
N CYS A 281 1.25 2.02 -12.69
CA CYS A 281 1.09 0.59 -12.98
C CYS A 281 1.28 0.29 -14.47
N ALA A 282 0.74 1.14 -15.37
CA ALA A 282 0.96 0.99 -16.81
C ALA A 282 2.43 1.17 -17.19
N LEU A 283 3.14 2.11 -16.54
CA LEU A 283 4.60 2.26 -16.72
C LEU A 283 5.36 1.01 -16.23
N LEU A 284 5.01 0.48 -15.04
CA LEU A 284 5.61 -0.74 -14.52
C LEU A 284 5.41 -1.95 -15.44
N ASP A 285 4.22 -2.10 -16.01
CA ASP A 285 3.93 -3.17 -16.97
C ASP A 285 4.83 -3.05 -18.22
N ARG A 286 5.01 -1.82 -18.74
CA ARG A 286 5.95 -1.57 -19.85
C ARG A 286 7.40 -1.86 -19.46
N MET A 287 7.82 -1.46 -18.26
CA MET A 287 9.15 -1.77 -17.72
C MET A 287 9.38 -3.27 -17.61
N ASP A 288 8.39 -4.03 -17.14
CA ASP A 288 8.45 -5.49 -17.02
C ASP A 288 8.58 -6.16 -18.39
N LYS A 289 7.82 -5.71 -19.38
CA LYS A 289 7.90 -6.21 -20.76
C LYS A 289 9.27 -5.94 -21.38
N LYS A 290 9.84 -4.74 -21.21
CA LYS A 290 11.18 -4.39 -21.69
C LYS A 290 12.27 -5.21 -20.99
N ARG A 291 12.18 -5.35 -19.67
CA ARG A 291 13.09 -6.18 -18.88
C ARG A 291 13.08 -7.63 -19.34
N ALA A 292 11.89 -8.22 -19.53
CA ALA A 292 11.73 -9.59 -20.00
C ALA A 292 12.29 -9.77 -21.40
N ALA A 293 12.00 -8.87 -22.34
CA ALA A 293 12.52 -8.88 -23.70
C ALA A 293 14.06 -8.79 -23.74
N ALA A 294 14.65 -8.04 -22.81
CA ALA A 294 16.11 -7.93 -22.67
C ALA A 294 16.75 -9.12 -21.93
N GLY A 295 15.98 -10.08 -21.42
CA GLY A 295 16.46 -11.21 -20.62
C GLY A 295 17.16 -10.77 -19.31
N LYS A 296 16.77 -9.64 -18.73
CA LYS A 296 17.41 -9.08 -17.54
C LYS A 296 16.61 -9.39 -16.27
N LYS A 297 17.34 -9.51 -15.15
CA LYS A 297 16.73 -9.73 -13.84
C LYS A 297 16.11 -8.44 -13.29
N TYR A 298 16.71 -7.28 -13.55
CA TYR A 298 16.30 -5.99 -13.07
C TYR A 298 16.08 -5.03 -14.24
N TRP A 299 15.10 -4.14 -14.08
CA TRP A 299 14.94 -3.02 -14.99
C TRP A 299 16.02 -1.97 -14.69
N LEU A 300 16.56 -1.35 -15.74
CA LEU A 300 17.55 -0.29 -15.65
C LEU A 300 17.04 0.95 -16.40
N PRO A 301 17.36 2.18 -15.93
CA PRO A 301 16.93 3.43 -16.59
C PRO A 301 17.25 3.48 -18.08
N SER A 302 18.37 2.87 -18.50
CA SER A 302 18.79 2.78 -19.91
C SER A 302 17.83 2.00 -20.81
N MET A 303 16.88 1.24 -20.25
CA MET A 303 15.87 0.51 -21.01
C MET A 303 14.67 1.40 -21.37
N GLY A 304 14.51 2.54 -20.70
CA GLY A 304 13.33 3.41 -20.83
C GLY A 304 12.02 2.75 -20.35
N CYS A 305 10.93 3.46 -20.40
CA CYS A 305 9.58 2.97 -20.06
C CYS A 305 8.73 2.77 -21.30
#